data_b2e196fc3ec8c8832d91731d8fd03796
#
_entry.id   b2e196fc3ec8c8832d91731d8fd03796
#
_cell.length_a   1.000
_cell.length_b   1.000
_cell.length_c   1.000
_cell.angle_alpha   90.00
_cell.angle_beta   90.00
_cell.angle_gamma   90.00
#
_symmetry.space_group_name_H-M   'P 1'
#
loop_
_entity.id
_entity.type
_entity.pdbx_description
1 polymer ?
#
loop_
_entity_poly.entity_id
_entity_poly.type
_entity_poly.pdbx_seq_one_letter_code
_entity_poly.pdbx_strand_id
1 'polypeptide(L)'
;VLLQVLGTAAGGGVPQWNCACPGCSGARAHPHWRRRHASLAVQASEGRWYLVNATPDIGDQIEDCPALHPGPGSRRTPIAGLVLTDAELDHTLGIARLREAGAGGLELLATGAVREALLTRLRLEAVIGPYTPLTWRNLPRERPEPLTADSTVAISAIPVSGKRPRYAAGSSSSGVDPMDPWVVALCLTDRATGATAVYAPALAAWPDALQSAVTEADCVIVDGTFWDDEEPRRTGVSTRTATGMGHLPIDGPGGTAERLAPLRARCLYTHLNNTNPLVDPGAPQHERLADRGIEVAGDGMVIDL
;
A
#
# COMPACT_ATOMS: atom_id res chain seq x y z
N VAL A 1 14.88 -1.15 9.78
CA VAL A 1 13.50 -1.55 9.43
C VAL A 1 13.56 -2.50 8.25
N LEU A 2 13.20 -3.76 8.43
CA LEU A 2 13.15 -4.73 7.33
C LEU A 2 11.76 -4.72 6.67
N LEU A 3 11.73 -4.38 5.39
CA LEU A 3 10.54 -4.33 4.56
C LEU A 3 10.66 -5.32 3.39
N GLN A 4 9.57 -5.99 3.07
CA GLN A 4 9.44 -6.85 1.89
C GLN A 4 8.31 -6.32 1.01
N VAL A 5 8.61 -5.87 -0.20
CA VAL A 5 7.61 -5.44 -1.17
C VAL A 5 6.90 -6.67 -1.73
N LEU A 6 5.62 -6.83 -1.45
CA LEU A 6 4.85 -8.01 -1.87
C LEU A 6 4.20 -7.82 -3.25
N GLY A 7 3.91 -6.58 -3.59
CA GLY A 7 3.33 -6.22 -4.87
C GLY A 7 3.39 -4.72 -5.13
N THR A 8 3.28 -4.33 -6.39
CA THR A 8 3.55 -2.96 -6.85
C THR A 8 2.54 -2.42 -7.88
N ALA A 9 1.46 -3.17 -8.18
CA ALA A 9 0.41 -2.71 -9.08
C ALA A 9 -0.76 -2.05 -8.35
N ALA A 10 -1.45 -1.13 -9.04
CA ALA A 10 -2.73 -0.56 -8.62
C ALA A 10 -3.89 -1.58 -8.77
N GLY A 11 -5.11 -1.15 -8.48
CA GLY A 11 -6.31 -1.96 -8.29
C GLY A 11 -6.71 -2.95 -9.38
N GLY A 12 -6.16 -2.83 -10.57
CA GLY A 12 -6.37 -3.81 -11.66
C GLY A 12 -5.39 -4.97 -11.68
N GLY A 13 -4.26 -4.85 -11.01
CA GLY A 13 -3.10 -5.72 -11.19
C GLY A 13 -2.44 -5.55 -12.56
N VAL A 14 -1.29 -6.18 -12.77
CA VAL A 14 -0.62 -6.21 -14.08
C VAL A 14 -0.28 -7.66 -14.44
N PRO A 15 -0.92 -8.24 -15.45
CA PRO A 15 -1.95 -7.68 -16.33
C PRO A 15 -3.32 -7.60 -15.66
N GLN A 16 -4.09 -6.55 -15.94
CA GLN A 16 -5.49 -6.48 -15.57
C GLN A 16 -6.30 -7.46 -16.43
N TRP A 17 -7.19 -8.25 -15.80
CA TRP A 17 -7.87 -9.38 -16.42
C TRP A 17 -8.68 -9.02 -17.67
N ASN A 18 -9.30 -7.85 -17.72
CA ASN A 18 -10.16 -7.36 -18.80
C ASN A 18 -9.51 -6.27 -19.67
N CYS A 19 -8.17 -6.16 -19.67
CA CYS A 19 -7.46 -5.12 -20.40
C CYS A 19 -6.44 -5.72 -21.37
N ALA A 20 -6.28 -5.10 -22.54
CA ALA A 20 -5.30 -5.45 -23.56
C ALA A 20 -4.43 -4.23 -23.98
N CYS A 21 -4.25 -3.25 -23.06
CA CYS A 21 -3.31 -2.17 -23.28
C CYS A 21 -1.87 -2.70 -23.45
N PRO A 22 -0.91 -1.89 -23.94
CA PRO A 22 0.48 -2.32 -24.11
C PRO A 22 1.09 -2.98 -22.88
N GLY A 23 0.90 -2.39 -21.67
CA GLY A 23 1.38 -2.96 -20.41
C GLY A 23 0.78 -4.35 -20.12
N CYS A 24 -0.54 -4.51 -20.25
CA CYS A 24 -1.20 -5.81 -20.02
C CYS A 24 -0.82 -6.86 -21.07
N SER A 25 -0.70 -6.48 -22.32
CA SER A 25 -0.27 -7.38 -23.40
C SER A 25 1.20 -7.79 -23.22
N GLY A 26 2.06 -6.84 -22.86
CA GLY A 26 3.46 -7.11 -22.52
C GLY A 26 3.59 -8.07 -21.34
N ALA A 27 2.85 -7.83 -20.24
CA ALA A 27 2.87 -8.69 -19.07
C ALA A 27 2.31 -10.11 -19.30
N ARG A 28 1.45 -10.31 -20.30
CA ARG A 28 1.03 -11.65 -20.74
C ARG A 28 2.11 -12.36 -21.54
N ALA A 29 2.79 -11.60 -22.42
CA ALA A 29 3.88 -12.13 -23.25
C ALA A 29 5.17 -12.36 -22.46
N HIS A 30 5.43 -11.52 -21.46
CA HIS A 30 6.64 -11.51 -20.66
C HIS A 30 6.29 -11.63 -19.17
N PRO A 31 6.26 -12.84 -18.57
CA PRO A 31 5.84 -13.04 -17.18
C PRO A 31 6.58 -12.18 -16.13
N HIS A 32 7.81 -11.78 -16.39
CA HIS A 32 8.60 -10.91 -15.50
C HIS A 32 8.12 -9.44 -15.47
N TRP A 33 7.19 -9.03 -16.35
CA TRP A 33 6.53 -7.72 -16.27
C TRP A 33 5.32 -7.73 -15.35
N ARG A 34 4.86 -8.92 -14.93
CA ARG A 34 3.69 -9.04 -14.06
C ARG A 34 3.98 -8.39 -12.73
N ARG A 35 2.95 -7.73 -12.18
CA ARG A 35 2.98 -7.11 -10.87
C ARG A 35 1.73 -7.47 -10.09
N ARG A 36 1.89 -7.88 -8.85
CA ARG A 36 0.80 -8.08 -7.90
C ARG A 36 0.33 -6.74 -7.36
N HIS A 37 -0.84 -6.70 -6.75
CA HIS A 37 -1.38 -5.47 -6.15
C HIS A 37 -0.46 -4.94 -5.03
N ALA A 38 -0.42 -3.61 -4.88
CA ALA A 38 0.49 -2.94 -3.96
C ALA A 38 0.27 -3.34 -2.51
N SER A 39 1.28 -3.97 -1.94
CA SER A 39 1.32 -4.42 -0.55
C SER A 39 2.76 -4.52 -0.07
N LEU A 40 2.94 -4.42 1.24
CA LEU A 40 4.24 -4.44 1.90
C LEU A 40 4.17 -5.34 3.13
N ALA A 41 5.21 -6.13 3.41
CA ALA A 41 5.39 -6.78 4.69
C ALA A 41 6.43 -6.02 5.51
N VAL A 42 6.14 -5.79 6.79
CA VAL A 42 7.00 -5.09 7.75
C VAL A 42 7.36 -6.06 8.87
N GLN A 43 8.64 -6.29 9.10
CA GLN A 43 9.09 -7.10 10.22
C GLN A 43 8.95 -6.33 11.52
N ALA A 44 8.03 -6.75 12.37
CA ALA A 44 7.79 -6.12 13.67
C ALA A 44 8.80 -6.57 14.73
N SER A 45 9.13 -7.86 14.74
CA SER A 45 10.19 -8.49 15.53
C SER A 45 10.66 -9.75 14.82
N GLU A 46 11.66 -10.44 15.32
CA GLU A 46 12.17 -11.65 14.70
C GLU A 46 11.06 -12.69 14.48
N GLY A 47 10.87 -13.11 13.23
CA GLY A 47 9.85 -14.07 12.83
C GLY A 47 8.39 -13.57 12.92
N ARG A 48 8.16 -12.27 13.14
CA ARG A 48 6.81 -11.68 13.21
C ARG A 48 6.65 -10.51 12.25
N TRP A 49 5.62 -10.59 11.42
CA TRP A 49 5.37 -9.66 10.33
C TRP A 49 3.98 -9.03 10.39
N TYR A 50 3.89 -7.78 9.98
CA TYR A 50 2.62 -7.13 9.64
C TYR A 50 2.56 -6.93 8.14
N LEU A 51 1.40 -7.22 7.54
CA LEU A 51 1.15 -6.90 6.14
C LEU A 51 0.48 -5.53 6.05
N VAL A 52 1.00 -4.68 5.20
CA VAL A 52 0.36 -3.40 4.86
C VAL A 52 -0.50 -3.64 3.63
N ASN A 53 -1.81 -3.50 3.82
CA ASN A 53 -2.88 -3.86 2.91
C ASN A 53 -3.00 -5.39 2.67
N ALA A 54 -4.23 -5.85 2.56
CA ALA A 54 -4.56 -7.24 2.24
C ALA A 54 -5.23 -7.28 0.86
N THR A 55 -4.43 -7.46 -0.15
CA THR A 55 -4.82 -7.39 -1.56
C THR A 55 -5.56 -8.66 -2.03
N PRO A 56 -6.34 -8.61 -3.12
CA PRO A 56 -7.06 -9.80 -3.63
C PRO A 56 -6.16 -11.02 -3.87
N ASP A 57 -4.89 -10.79 -4.22
CA ASP A 57 -3.87 -11.81 -4.50
C ASP A 57 -2.92 -12.04 -3.31
N ILE A 58 -3.30 -11.64 -2.09
CA ILE A 58 -2.46 -11.75 -0.88
C ILE A 58 -1.97 -13.18 -0.62
N GLY A 59 -2.76 -14.20 -0.95
CA GLY A 59 -2.35 -15.59 -0.78
C GLY A 59 -1.12 -15.94 -1.63
N ASP A 60 -1.10 -15.48 -2.88
CA ASP A 60 0.04 -15.68 -3.78
C ASP A 60 1.24 -14.83 -3.37
N GLN A 61 0.99 -13.61 -2.84
CA GLN A 61 2.05 -12.74 -2.30
C GLN A 61 2.74 -13.39 -1.10
N ILE A 62 1.98 -14.02 -0.21
CA ILE A 62 2.52 -14.78 0.94
C ILE A 62 3.33 -15.97 0.45
N GLU A 63 2.82 -16.69 -0.55
CA GLU A 63 3.51 -17.88 -1.11
C GLU A 63 4.82 -17.51 -1.80
N ASP A 64 4.88 -16.36 -2.47
CA ASP A 64 6.11 -15.86 -3.10
C ASP A 64 7.14 -15.29 -2.08
N CYS A 65 6.78 -15.16 -0.79
CA CYS A 65 7.63 -14.60 0.26
C CYS A 65 7.97 -15.64 1.35
N PRO A 66 9.09 -16.36 1.25
CA PRO A 66 9.46 -17.42 2.21
C PRO A 66 9.51 -16.97 3.67
N ALA A 67 9.79 -15.68 3.94
CA ALA A 67 9.79 -15.12 5.29
C ALA A 67 8.39 -15.11 5.96
N LEU A 68 7.34 -15.22 5.16
CA LEU A 68 5.95 -15.28 5.62
C LEU A 68 5.41 -16.72 5.76
N HIS A 69 6.21 -17.73 5.40
CA HIS A 69 5.77 -19.12 5.51
C HIS A 69 5.81 -19.60 6.96
N PRO A 70 4.85 -20.46 7.36
CA PRO A 70 4.94 -21.16 8.65
C PRO A 70 6.15 -22.09 8.66
N GLY A 71 6.72 -22.28 9.86
CA GLY A 71 7.81 -23.22 10.04
C GLY A 71 7.41 -24.68 9.76
N PRO A 72 8.37 -25.58 9.51
CA PRO A 72 8.11 -26.97 9.17
C PRO A 72 7.19 -27.68 10.19
N GLY A 73 6.18 -28.38 9.69
CA GLY A 73 5.21 -29.09 10.52
C GLY A 73 4.27 -28.22 11.35
N SER A 74 4.24 -26.91 11.10
CA SER A 74 3.45 -25.92 11.84
C SER A 74 2.38 -25.31 10.96
N ARG A 75 1.26 -24.91 11.58
CA ARG A 75 0.26 -23.98 11.02
C ARG A 75 0.38 -22.57 11.62
N ARG A 76 1.41 -22.32 12.43
CA ARG A 76 1.63 -20.99 13.01
C ARG A 76 2.19 -20.07 11.95
N THR A 77 1.36 -19.14 11.50
CA THR A 77 1.78 -18.08 10.58
C THR A 77 2.69 -17.08 11.31
N PRO A 78 3.76 -16.60 10.65
CA PRO A 78 4.54 -15.46 11.17
C PRO A 78 3.80 -14.12 11.03
N ILE A 79 2.65 -14.09 10.33
CA ILE A 79 1.84 -12.88 10.16
C ILE A 79 1.10 -12.59 11.47
N ALA A 80 1.47 -11.47 12.11
CA ALA A 80 0.89 -11.03 13.39
C ALA A 80 -0.37 -10.18 13.20
N GLY A 81 -0.48 -9.47 12.07
CA GLY A 81 -1.61 -8.60 11.79
C GLY A 81 -1.52 -7.88 10.47
N LEU A 82 -2.48 -7.00 10.25
CA LEU A 82 -2.61 -6.16 9.06
C LEU A 82 -2.60 -4.69 9.44
N VAL A 83 -2.05 -3.84 8.58
CA VAL A 83 -2.17 -2.39 8.62
C VAL A 83 -2.87 -1.94 7.35
N LEU A 84 -3.94 -1.17 7.44
CA LEU A 84 -4.71 -0.72 6.30
C LEU A 84 -4.47 0.78 6.06
N THR A 85 -4.00 1.13 4.87
CA THR A 85 -3.79 2.53 4.48
C THR A 85 -5.09 3.24 4.11
N ASP A 86 -6.07 2.49 3.67
CA ASP A 86 -7.39 2.95 3.22
C ASP A 86 -8.38 1.76 3.17
N ALA A 87 -9.58 2.01 2.62
CA ALA A 87 -10.63 0.99 2.52
C ALA A 87 -10.93 0.57 1.07
N GLU A 88 -10.07 0.88 0.10
CA GLU A 88 -10.27 0.45 -1.29
C GLU A 88 -10.21 -1.09 -1.40
N LEU A 89 -10.93 -1.63 -2.38
CA LEU A 89 -11.11 -3.08 -2.51
C LEU A 89 -9.81 -3.82 -2.82
N ASP A 90 -8.92 -3.21 -3.58
CA ASP A 90 -7.59 -3.73 -3.88
C ASP A 90 -6.66 -3.78 -2.65
N HIS A 91 -6.97 -3.03 -1.59
CA HIS A 91 -6.23 -3.04 -0.33
C HIS A 91 -6.89 -3.88 0.79
N THR A 92 -8.13 -4.34 0.60
CA THR A 92 -8.91 -4.95 1.70
C THR A 92 -9.56 -6.30 1.39
N LEU A 93 -9.81 -6.65 0.11
CA LEU A 93 -10.51 -7.91 -0.23
C LEU A 93 -9.76 -9.17 0.17
N GLY A 94 -8.45 -9.12 0.26
CA GLY A 94 -7.62 -10.23 0.71
C GLY A 94 -7.80 -10.61 2.18
N ILE A 95 -8.41 -9.75 3.01
CA ILE A 95 -8.72 -10.10 4.41
C ILE A 95 -9.53 -11.40 4.47
N ALA A 96 -10.47 -11.57 3.55
CA ALA A 96 -11.28 -12.79 3.46
C ALA A 96 -10.46 -14.05 3.12
N ARG A 97 -9.32 -13.89 2.41
CA ARG A 97 -8.39 -14.98 2.12
C ARG A 97 -7.67 -15.46 3.38
N LEU A 98 -7.47 -14.59 4.35
CA LEU A 98 -6.76 -14.87 5.60
C LEU A 98 -7.65 -15.49 6.69
N ARG A 99 -8.89 -15.88 6.39
CA ARG A 99 -9.80 -16.54 7.34
C ARG A 99 -9.24 -17.82 7.97
N GLU A 100 -8.23 -18.44 7.34
CA GLU A 100 -7.55 -19.64 7.84
C GLU A 100 -6.54 -19.34 8.97
N ALA A 101 -6.42 -18.08 9.44
CA ALA A 101 -5.58 -17.72 10.58
C ALA A 101 -6.00 -18.44 11.87
N GLY A 102 -7.23 -19.00 11.90
CA GLY A 102 -7.73 -19.87 12.95
C GLY A 102 -8.02 -19.14 14.26
N ALA A 103 -7.99 -19.90 15.37
CA ALA A 103 -8.37 -19.38 16.68
C ALA A 103 -7.43 -18.29 17.25
N GLY A 104 -6.22 -18.13 16.68
CA GLY A 104 -5.29 -17.05 17.06
C GLY A 104 -5.81 -15.66 16.67
N GLY A 105 -6.75 -15.60 15.73
CA GLY A 105 -7.32 -14.34 15.26
C GLY A 105 -6.40 -13.57 14.33
N LEU A 106 -6.91 -12.43 13.89
CA LEU A 106 -6.18 -11.48 13.03
C LEU A 106 -6.34 -10.07 13.60
N GLU A 107 -5.22 -9.42 13.93
CA GLU A 107 -5.23 -8.03 14.33
C GLU A 107 -5.26 -7.11 13.10
N LEU A 108 -6.11 -6.08 13.12
CA LEU A 108 -6.22 -5.07 12.07
C LEU A 108 -5.99 -3.68 12.66
N LEU A 109 -4.98 -2.98 12.14
CA LEU A 109 -4.74 -1.56 12.42
C LEU A 109 -5.32 -0.74 11.29
N ALA A 110 -6.24 0.16 11.62
CA ALA A 110 -6.89 1.03 10.65
C ALA A 110 -7.33 2.33 11.30
N THR A 111 -7.66 3.35 10.48
CA THR A 111 -8.39 4.53 10.98
C THR A 111 -9.83 4.14 11.31
N GLY A 112 -10.51 4.94 12.14
CA GLY A 112 -11.92 4.70 12.46
C GLY A 112 -12.82 4.72 11.23
N ALA A 113 -12.52 5.61 10.26
CA ALA A 113 -13.26 5.69 9.00
C ALA A 113 -13.12 4.40 8.16
N VAL A 114 -11.92 3.88 8.05
CA VAL A 114 -11.65 2.60 7.33
C VAL A 114 -12.32 1.43 8.05
N ARG A 115 -12.13 1.32 9.37
CA ARG A 115 -12.77 0.29 10.19
C ARG A 115 -14.29 0.30 10.03
N GLU A 116 -14.92 1.47 10.15
CA GLU A 116 -16.38 1.62 10.03
C GLU A 116 -16.86 1.17 8.65
N ALA A 117 -16.19 1.57 7.57
CA ALA A 117 -16.54 1.14 6.22
C ALA A 117 -16.52 -0.39 6.07
N LEU A 118 -15.47 -1.05 6.58
CA LEU A 118 -15.33 -2.50 6.51
C LEU A 118 -16.39 -3.23 7.35
N LEU A 119 -16.70 -2.73 8.54
CA LEU A 119 -17.68 -3.33 9.44
C LEU A 119 -19.12 -3.15 8.94
N THR A 120 -19.47 -1.93 8.51
CA THR A 120 -20.87 -1.61 8.18
C THR A 120 -21.24 -1.86 6.73
N ARG A 121 -20.33 -1.56 5.78
CA ARG A 121 -20.60 -1.68 4.34
C ARG A 121 -20.23 -3.04 3.78
N LEU A 122 -19.03 -3.52 4.07
CA LEU A 122 -18.60 -4.85 3.65
C LEU A 122 -19.03 -5.94 4.62
N ARG A 123 -19.52 -5.58 5.82
CA ARG A 123 -19.96 -6.51 6.87
C ARG A 123 -18.88 -7.56 7.18
N LEU A 124 -17.63 -7.12 7.16
CA LEU A 124 -16.46 -7.98 7.20
C LEU A 124 -16.48 -8.94 8.40
N GLU A 125 -16.84 -8.44 9.58
CA GLU A 125 -16.88 -9.25 10.79
C GLU A 125 -17.97 -10.33 10.73
N ALA A 126 -19.11 -10.05 10.11
CA ALA A 126 -20.17 -11.03 9.92
C ALA A 126 -19.76 -12.17 8.97
N VAL A 127 -18.86 -11.86 8.01
CA VAL A 127 -18.39 -12.82 7.01
C VAL A 127 -17.19 -13.61 7.53
N ILE A 128 -16.23 -12.97 8.18
CA ILE A 128 -14.95 -13.57 8.58
C ILE A 128 -14.96 -14.07 10.03
N GLY A 129 -15.65 -13.36 10.94
CA GLY A 129 -15.70 -13.68 12.37
C GLY A 129 -16.05 -15.13 12.71
N PRO A 130 -16.95 -15.82 11.97
CA PRO A 130 -17.22 -17.25 12.19
C PRO A 130 -16.01 -18.17 11.94
N TYR A 131 -15.00 -17.73 11.21
CA TYR A 131 -13.80 -18.50 10.84
C TYR A 131 -12.58 -18.10 11.67
N THR A 132 -12.38 -16.79 11.87
CA THR A 132 -11.26 -16.25 12.63
C THR A 132 -11.67 -14.95 13.34
N PRO A 133 -11.37 -14.79 14.64
CA PRO A 133 -11.64 -13.55 15.35
C PRO A 133 -10.88 -12.37 14.73
N LEU A 134 -11.54 -11.21 14.60
CA LEU A 134 -10.91 -9.97 14.17
C LEU A 134 -10.75 -9.04 15.36
N THR A 135 -9.54 -8.60 15.61
CA THR A 135 -9.23 -7.61 16.66
C THR A 135 -8.83 -6.30 16.00
N TRP A 136 -9.48 -5.21 16.42
CA TRP A 136 -9.24 -3.90 15.83
C TRP A 136 -8.44 -3.01 16.77
N ARG A 137 -7.41 -2.37 16.23
CA ARG A 137 -6.63 -1.33 16.88
C ARG A 137 -6.64 -0.07 16.00
N ASN A 138 -6.78 1.10 16.64
CA ASN A 138 -6.70 2.36 15.91
C ASN A 138 -5.26 2.60 15.45
N LEU A 139 -5.11 3.07 14.22
CA LEU A 139 -3.83 3.46 13.68
C LEU A 139 -3.39 4.79 14.33
N PRO A 140 -2.23 4.84 15.00
CA PRO A 140 -1.77 6.04 15.71
C PRO A 140 -1.44 7.16 14.72
N ARG A 141 -1.74 8.42 15.09
CA ARG A 141 -1.52 9.61 14.24
C ARG A 141 -0.58 10.63 14.86
N GLU A 142 -0.71 10.88 16.15
CA GLU A 142 0.03 11.96 16.82
C GLU A 142 1.42 11.52 17.27
N ARG A 143 1.55 10.29 17.72
CA ARG A 143 2.81 9.71 18.20
C ARG A 143 2.98 8.32 17.63
N PRO A 144 4.19 7.95 17.18
CA PRO A 144 4.47 6.59 16.77
C PRO A 144 4.26 5.60 17.92
N GLU A 145 3.58 4.49 17.65
CA GLU A 145 3.38 3.39 18.59
C GLU A 145 3.99 2.09 18.04
N PRO A 146 4.52 1.22 18.91
CA PRO A 146 5.07 -0.05 18.45
C PRO A 146 3.99 -0.94 17.80
N LEU A 147 4.35 -1.66 16.76
CA LEU A 147 3.46 -2.62 16.08
C LEU A 147 3.00 -3.72 17.05
N THR A 148 3.91 -4.25 17.87
CA THR A 148 3.62 -5.13 19.00
C THR A 148 4.38 -4.63 20.22
N ALA A 149 4.08 -5.14 21.41
CA ALA A 149 4.75 -4.72 22.66
C ALA A 149 6.29 -4.96 22.61
N ASP A 150 6.73 -5.98 21.89
CA ASP A 150 8.12 -6.38 21.68
C ASP A 150 8.70 -5.87 20.34
N SER A 151 7.93 -5.08 19.57
CA SER A 151 8.36 -4.60 18.25
C SER A 151 9.52 -3.63 18.33
N THR A 152 10.50 -3.82 17.46
CA THR A 152 11.54 -2.82 17.17
C THR A 152 11.02 -1.69 16.30
N VAL A 153 9.90 -1.91 15.59
CA VAL A 153 9.30 -0.94 14.67
C VAL A 153 8.09 -0.26 15.30
N ALA A 154 8.11 1.07 15.32
CA ALA A 154 6.95 1.90 15.61
C ALA A 154 6.31 2.41 14.32
N ILE A 155 4.99 2.61 14.38
CA ILE A 155 4.19 3.08 13.25
C ILE A 155 3.40 4.33 13.63
N SER A 156 3.24 5.26 12.69
CA SER A 156 2.28 6.34 12.75
C SER A 156 1.68 6.61 11.36
N ALA A 157 0.52 7.26 11.33
CA ALA A 157 -0.22 7.55 10.10
C ALA A 157 -0.29 9.06 9.84
N ILE A 158 -0.09 9.45 8.60
CA ILE A 158 -0.21 10.83 8.11
C ILE A 158 -1.41 10.90 7.16
N PRO A 159 -2.44 11.71 7.45
CA PRO A 159 -3.57 11.89 6.54
C PRO A 159 -3.13 12.47 5.20
N VAL A 160 -3.51 11.81 4.10
CA VAL A 160 -3.15 12.25 2.74
C VAL A 160 -4.36 12.43 1.83
N SER A 161 -5.54 11.89 2.20
CA SER A 161 -6.76 12.11 1.43
C SER A 161 -8.01 11.83 2.26
N GLY A 162 -9.07 12.58 1.95
CA GLY A 162 -10.45 12.30 2.40
C GLY A 162 -11.26 11.48 1.39
N LYS A 163 -10.63 10.91 0.35
CA LYS A 163 -11.31 10.14 -0.68
C LYS A 163 -11.89 8.86 -0.09
N ARG A 164 -13.19 8.68 -0.27
CA ARG A 164 -13.91 7.47 0.15
C ARG A 164 -14.01 6.47 -0.99
N PRO A 165 -13.91 5.16 -0.72
CA PRO A 165 -14.23 4.15 -1.73
C PRO A 165 -15.68 4.27 -2.20
N ARG A 166 -15.96 3.88 -3.44
CA ARG A 166 -17.30 4.03 -4.05
C ARG A 166 -18.41 3.38 -3.24
N TYR A 167 -18.14 2.21 -2.63
CA TYR A 167 -19.14 1.49 -1.83
C TYR A 167 -19.46 2.19 -0.50
N ALA A 168 -18.59 3.11 -0.05
CA ALA A 168 -18.82 3.93 1.14
C ALA A 168 -19.27 5.37 0.81
N ALA A 169 -19.44 5.72 -0.47
CA ALA A 169 -19.95 7.01 -0.89
C ALA A 169 -21.39 7.23 -0.40
N GLY A 170 -21.73 8.45 0.03
CA GLY A 170 -23.08 8.80 0.49
C GLY A 170 -23.43 8.31 1.90
N SER A 171 -22.50 7.72 2.64
CA SER A 171 -22.74 7.33 4.03
C SER A 171 -22.56 8.51 4.98
N SER A 172 -23.63 8.87 5.69
CA SER A 172 -23.50 9.56 6.99
C SER A 172 -23.04 8.50 8.00
N SER A 173 -21.77 8.49 8.35
CA SER A 173 -21.26 7.63 9.42
C SER A 173 -21.69 8.20 10.78
N SER A 174 -22.80 7.69 11.31
CA SER A 174 -23.15 7.94 12.69
C SER A 174 -22.10 7.20 13.55
N GLY A 175 -21.20 7.94 14.21
CA GLY A 175 -20.22 7.37 15.14
C GLY A 175 -18.75 7.44 14.73
N VAL A 176 -18.43 7.92 13.54
CA VAL A 176 -17.03 8.21 13.12
C VAL A 176 -16.79 9.72 13.21
N ASP A 177 -15.65 10.10 13.75
CA ASP A 177 -15.20 11.49 13.71
C ASP A 177 -15.13 11.95 12.25
N PRO A 178 -15.85 13.04 11.87
CA PRO A 178 -15.79 13.58 10.50
C PRO A 178 -14.37 13.94 10.04
N MET A 179 -13.44 14.16 10.98
CA MET A 179 -12.03 14.47 10.72
C MET A 179 -11.15 13.23 10.63
N ASP A 180 -11.70 12.01 10.78
CA ASP A 180 -10.93 10.79 10.70
C ASP A 180 -10.55 10.50 9.23
N PRO A 181 -9.26 10.31 8.91
CA PRO A 181 -8.82 10.20 7.53
C PRO A 181 -9.26 8.88 6.88
N TRP A 182 -9.59 8.96 5.60
CA TRP A 182 -9.92 7.81 4.77
C TRP A 182 -8.71 7.16 4.13
N VAL A 183 -7.67 7.95 3.85
CA VAL A 183 -6.42 7.48 3.25
C VAL A 183 -5.25 8.08 4.01
N VAL A 184 -4.30 7.24 4.37
CA VAL A 184 -3.11 7.64 5.11
C VAL A 184 -1.82 7.13 4.46
N ALA A 185 -0.75 7.91 4.59
CA ALA A 185 0.61 7.42 4.49
C ALA A 185 1.05 6.85 5.84
N LEU A 186 1.93 5.86 5.84
CA LEU A 186 2.51 5.25 7.03
C LEU A 186 3.95 5.73 7.20
N CYS A 187 4.30 6.11 8.42
CA CYS A 187 5.67 6.34 8.85
C CYS A 187 6.08 5.17 9.74
N LEU A 188 7.13 4.46 9.36
CA LEU A 188 7.67 3.28 10.03
C LEU A 188 9.06 3.63 10.56
N THR A 189 9.27 3.58 11.86
CA THR A 189 10.53 3.99 12.51
C THR A 189 11.12 2.83 13.29
N ASP A 190 12.37 2.51 13.04
CA ASP A 190 13.14 1.61 13.90
C ASP A 190 13.47 2.33 15.22
N ARG A 191 13.04 1.75 16.32
CA ARG A 191 13.17 2.36 17.66
C ARG A 191 14.60 2.30 18.20
N ALA A 192 15.44 1.45 17.65
CA ALA A 192 16.85 1.29 18.09
C ALA A 192 17.77 2.19 17.28
N THR A 193 17.60 2.29 15.98
CA THR A 193 18.48 3.05 15.07
C THR A 193 17.96 4.43 14.75
N GLY A 194 16.64 4.64 14.84
CA GLY A 194 15.95 5.84 14.36
C GLY A 194 15.68 5.82 12.85
N ALA A 195 16.11 4.79 12.13
CA ALA A 195 15.88 4.68 10.67
C ALA A 195 14.38 4.70 10.35
N THR A 196 13.99 5.43 9.31
CA THR A 196 12.58 5.71 9.00
C THR A 196 12.24 5.45 7.55
N ALA A 197 11.13 4.75 7.32
CA ALA A 197 10.51 4.59 6.01
C ALA A 197 9.13 5.24 5.96
N VAL A 198 8.81 5.89 4.83
CA VAL A 198 7.47 6.41 4.53
C VAL A 198 6.86 5.58 3.41
N TYR A 199 5.64 5.07 3.63
CA TYR A 199 4.87 4.30 2.63
C TYR A 199 3.52 4.95 2.36
N ALA A 200 3.31 5.43 1.14
CA ALA A 200 2.11 6.14 0.71
C ALA A 200 1.62 5.63 -0.65
N PRO A 201 0.97 4.44 -0.72
CA PRO A 201 0.61 3.79 -1.99
C PRO A 201 -0.55 4.47 -2.72
N ALA A 202 -1.33 5.31 -2.05
CA ALA A 202 -2.41 6.10 -2.63
C ALA A 202 -2.29 7.54 -2.15
N LEU A 203 -2.07 8.49 -3.07
CA LEU A 203 -1.67 9.85 -2.73
C LEU A 203 -2.44 10.90 -3.56
N ALA A 204 -3.50 11.44 -2.99
CA ALA A 204 -4.31 12.46 -3.63
C ALA A 204 -3.83 13.90 -3.34
N ALA A 205 -3.09 14.10 -2.26
CA ALA A 205 -2.55 15.37 -1.83
C ALA A 205 -1.16 15.19 -1.20
N TRP A 206 -0.40 16.26 -1.17
CA TRP A 206 0.93 16.30 -0.54
C TRP A 206 0.92 17.33 0.60
N PRO A 207 0.41 16.99 1.79
CA PRO A 207 0.35 17.91 2.92
C PRO A 207 1.74 18.17 3.53
N ASP A 208 1.87 19.28 4.28
CA ASP A 208 3.12 19.67 4.93
C ASP A 208 3.65 18.59 5.89
N ALA A 209 2.76 17.87 6.57
CA ALA A 209 3.13 16.76 7.44
C ALA A 209 3.81 15.61 6.66
N LEU A 210 3.34 15.31 5.44
CA LEU A 210 4.00 14.34 4.57
C LEU A 210 5.35 14.89 4.07
N GLN A 211 5.40 16.16 3.66
CA GLN A 211 6.65 16.79 3.23
C GLN A 211 7.72 16.72 4.33
N SER A 212 7.36 17.01 5.57
CA SER A 212 8.28 16.91 6.71
C SER A 212 8.77 15.48 6.91
N ALA A 213 7.83 14.51 6.90
CA ALA A 213 8.16 13.10 7.10
C ALA A 213 9.11 12.54 6.02
N VAL A 214 8.85 12.84 4.73
CA VAL A 214 9.73 12.35 3.64
C VAL A 214 11.08 13.06 3.61
N THR A 215 11.18 14.28 4.13
CA THR A 215 12.46 15.00 4.22
C THR A 215 13.40 14.37 5.25
N GLU A 216 12.83 13.78 6.30
CA GLU A 216 13.58 13.15 7.41
C GLU A 216 13.75 11.63 7.20
N ALA A 217 13.07 11.04 6.23
CA ALA A 217 13.10 9.60 6.00
C ALA A 217 14.40 9.13 5.33
N ASP A 218 14.75 7.86 5.58
CA ASP A 218 15.82 7.14 4.88
C ASP A 218 15.29 6.44 3.62
N CYS A 219 14.01 6.06 3.62
CA CYS A 219 13.35 5.45 2.47
C CYS A 219 11.94 6.01 2.28
N VAL A 220 11.56 6.28 1.04
CA VAL A 220 10.25 6.83 0.67
C VAL A 220 9.66 6.01 -0.47
N ILE A 221 8.53 5.35 -0.23
CA ILE A 221 7.82 4.53 -1.22
C ILE A 221 6.44 5.16 -1.44
N VAL A 222 6.20 5.72 -2.60
CA VAL A 222 4.99 6.51 -2.88
C VAL A 222 4.22 6.04 -4.09
N ASP A 223 3.01 6.55 -4.19
CA ASP A 223 2.05 6.36 -5.28
C ASP A 223 2.64 6.72 -6.64
N GLY A 224 2.71 5.75 -7.52
CA GLY A 224 3.11 5.86 -8.91
C GLY A 224 2.00 5.46 -9.88
N THR A 225 0.74 5.59 -9.51
CA THR A 225 -0.40 5.07 -10.28
C THR A 225 -0.36 5.54 -11.73
N PHE A 226 -0.16 6.82 -11.99
CA PHE A 226 -0.12 7.38 -13.33
C PHE A 226 1.15 8.20 -13.58
N TRP A 227 1.68 8.09 -14.81
CA TRP A 227 2.85 8.85 -15.22
C TRP A 227 2.56 10.35 -15.27
N ASP A 228 1.48 10.74 -15.96
CA ASP A 228 1.03 12.13 -16.06
C ASP A 228 -0.48 12.26 -15.80
N ASP A 229 -0.95 13.49 -15.58
CA ASP A 229 -2.33 13.76 -15.18
C ASP A 229 -3.35 13.35 -16.26
N GLU A 230 -3.00 13.40 -17.55
CA GLU A 230 -3.87 13.07 -18.67
C GLU A 230 -3.80 11.57 -19.08
N GLU A 231 -2.92 10.78 -18.50
CA GLU A 231 -2.77 9.36 -18.83
C GLU A 231 -4.11 8.59 -18.76
N PRO A 232 -4.96 8.71 -17.73
CA PRO A 232 -6.20 7.96 -17.67
C PRO A 232 -7.15 8.28 -18.82
N ARG A 233 -7.20 9.53 -19.25
CA ARG A 233 -8.03 9.97 -20.38
C ARG A 233 -7.46 9.51 -21.71
N ARG A 234 -6.17 9.71 -21.90
CA ARG A 234 -5.46 9.33 -23.13
C ARG A 234 -5.51 7.83 -23.40
N THR A 235 -5.46 7.03 -22.34
CA THR A 235 -5.51 5.56 -22.43
C THR A 235 -6.92 4.98 -22.39
N GLY A 236 -7.94 5.81 -22.19
CA GLY A 236 -9.34 5.39 -22.14
C GLY A 236 -9.75 4.67 -20.84
N VAL A 237 -8.90 4.69 -19.81
CA VAL A 237 -9.19 4.08 -18.50
C VAL A 237 -10.29 4.86 -17.77
N SER A 238 -10.29 6.19 -17.91
CA SER A 238 -11.26 7.06 -17.26
C SER A 238 -11.52 8.33 -18.07
N THR A 239 -12.66 8.96 -17.82
CA THR A 239 -12.95 10.33 -18.30
C THR A 239 -12.38 11.41 -17.36
N ARG A 240 -11.83 11.02 -16.19
CA ARG A 240 -11.17 11.90 -15.22
C ARG A 240 -9.66 11.87 -15.41
N THR A 241 -8.98 12.91 -14.94
CA THR A 241 -7.53 12.96 -14.84
C THR A 241 -7.02 12.10 -13.67
N ALA A 242 -5.71 11.88 -13.55
CA ALA A 242 -5.09 11.20 -12.41
C ALA A 242 -5.46 11.89 -11.08
N THR A 243 -5.29 13.22 -11.00
CA THR A 243 -5.69 14.00 -9.82
C THR A 243 -7.20 13.92 -9.57
N GLY A 244 -8.03 13.95 -10.61
CA GLY A 244 -9.46 13.75 -10.52
C GLY A 244 -9.85 12.34 -10.04
N MET A 245 -8.99 11.35 -10.18
CA MET A 245 -9.14 10.01 -9.63
C MET A 245 -8.58 9.87 -8.21
N GLY A 246 -7.85 10.86 -7.72
CA GLY A 246 -7.28 10.87 -6.37
C GLY A 246 -5.85 10.33 -6.32
N HIS A 247 -5.09 10.52 -7.40
CA HIS A 247 -3.67 10.17 -7.50
C HIS A 247 -2.88 11.34 -8.07
N LEU A 248 -1.84 11.77 -7.36
CA LEU A 248 -0.89 12.74 -7.90
C LEU A 248 -0.07 12.08 -9.01
N PRO A 249 0.14 12.75 -10.17
CA PRO A 249 0.95 12.18 -11.23
C PRO A 249 2.43 12.13 -10.84
N ILE A 250 3.20 11.26 -11.48
CA ILE A 250 4.65 11.19 -11.32
C ILE A 250 5.30 12.42 -11.93
N ASP A 251 4.97 12.74 -13.16
CA ASP A 251 5.60 13.79 -13.98
C ASP A 251 4.61 14.92 -14.34
N GLY A 252 5.13 16.04 -14.81
CA GLY A 252 4.37 17.24 -15.15
C GLY A 252 4.24 18.25 -14.00
N PRO A 253 3.51 19.35 -14.20
CA PRO A 253 3.34 20.40 -13.21
C PRO A 253 2.73 19.86 -11.90
N GLY A 254 3.47 19.99 -10.79
CA GLY A 254 3.07 19.47 -9.49
C GLY A 254 3.25 17.97 -9.34
N GLY A 255 3.95 17.31 -10.27
CA GLY A 255 4.29 15.90 -10.23
C GLY A 255 5.17 15.55 -9.02
N THR A 256 5.00 14.32 -8.54
CA THR A 256 5.69 13.88 -7.32
C THR A 256 7.19 13.68 -7.52
N ALA A 257 7.66 13.43 -8.76
CA ALA A 257 9.08 13.31 -9.06
C ALA A 257 9.87 14.59 -8.77
N GLU A 258 9.28 15.79 -8.94
CA GLU A 258 9.93 17.06 -8.58
C GLU A 258 10.11 17.21 -7.07
N ARG A 259 9.23 16.61 -6.27
CA ARG A 259 9.28 16.64 -4.82
C ARG A 259 10.25 15.60 -4.24
N LEU A 260 10.40 14.46 -4.91
CA LEU A 260 11.28 13.37 -4.49
C LEU A 260 12.74 13.62 -4.86
N ALA A 261 13.02 14.22 -6.03
CA ALA A 261 14.37 14.43 -6.54
C ALA A 261 15.35 15.15 -5.57
N PRO A 262 14.93 16.13 -4.75
CA PRO A 262 15.84 16.80 -3.81
C PRO A 262 16.05 16.03 -2.50
N LEU A 263 15.33 14.93 -2.25
CA LEU A 263 15.42 14.18 -0.99
C LEU A 263 16.72 13.37 -0.94
N ARG A 264 17.22 13.18 0.27
CA ARG A 264 18.37 12.29 0.53
C ARG A 264 17.95 10.83 0.65
N ALA A 265 16.68 10.59 0.90
CA ALA A 265 16.08 9.28 1.04
C ALA A 265 16.23 8.46 -0.23
N ARG A 266 16.28 7.14 -0.10
CA ARG A 266 16.02 6.23 -1.21
C ARG A 266 14.55 6.34 -1.61
N CYS A 267 14.26 6.85 -2.80
CA CYS A 267 12.89 7.12 -3.28
C CYS A 267 12.44 6.08 -4.30
N LEU A 268 11.24 5.50 -4.09
CA LEU A 268 10.68 4.48 -4.97
C LEU A 268 9.21 4.78 -5.29
N TYR A 269 8.80 4.46 -6.51
CA TYR A 269 7.39 4.40 -6.90
C TYR A 269 6.83 2.99 -6.77
N THR A 270 5.60 2.89 -6.29
CA THR A 270 4.77 1.68 -6.22
C THR A 270 3.37 1.94 -6.75
N HIS A 271 2.47 0.96 -6.69
CA HIS A 271 1.06 1.12 -7.04
C HIS A 271 0.84 1.56 -8.51
N LEU A 272 1.58 0.96 -9.46
CA LEU A 272 1.52 1.32 -10.88
C LEU A 272 0.20 0.84 -11.52
N ASN A 273 -0.50 1.73 -12.21
CA ASN A 273 -1.60 1.32 -13.08
C ASN A 273 -1.08 0.54 -14.29
N ASN A 274 -1.87 -0.38 -14.80
CA ASN A 274 -1.52 -1.21 -15.97
C ASN A 274 -1.25 -0.41 -17.25
N THR A 275 -1.66 0.87 -17.33
CA THR A 275 -1.40 1.77 -18.45
C THR A 275 -0.15 2.63 -18.26
N ASN A 276 0.39 2.65 -17.02
CA ASN A 276 1.59 3.42 -16.73
C ASN A 276 2.77 2.89 -17.55
N PRO A 277 3.53 3.75 -18.25
CA PRO A 277 4.66 3.31 -19.08
C PRO A 277 5.74 2.57 -18.26
N LEU A 278 5.86 2.82 -16.97
CA LEU A 278 6.80 2.11 -16.07
C LEU A 278 6.52 0.61 -15.90
N VAL A 279 5.39 0.11 -16.42
CA VAL A 279 5.11 -1.33 -16.49
C VAL A 279 6.04 -2.02 -17.51
N ASP A 280 6.42 -1.32 -18.59
CA ASP A 280 7.41 -1.78 -19.55
C ASP A 280 8.82 -1.46 -19.04
N PRO A 281 9.66 -2.47 -18.72
CA PRO A 281 11.03 -2.24 -18.26
C PRO A 281 11.93 -1.50 -19.26
N GLY A 282 11.56 -1.49 -20.54
CA GLY A 282 12.29 -0.78 -21.61
C GLY A 282 11.81 0.65 -21.84
N ALA A 283 10.83 1.12 -21.08
CA ALA A 283 10.28 2.46 -21.28
C ALA A 283 11.29 3.56 -20.89
N PRO A 284 11.43 4.64 -21.71
CA PRO A 284 12.40 5.72 -21.44
C PRO A 284 12.10 6.48 -20.13
N GLN A 285 10.93 6.33 -19.56
CA GLN A 285 10.56 6.88 -18.27
C GLN A 285 11.42 6.35 -17.12
N HIS A 286 11.92 5.12 -17.22
CA HIS A 286 12.86 4.57 -16.22
C HIS A 286 14.16 5.36 -16.18
N GLU A 287 14.75 5.70 -17.34
CA GLU A 287 15.94 6.55 -17.41
C GLU A 287 15.69 7.95 -16.82
N ARG A 288 14.53 8.55 -17.14
CA ARG A 288 14.13 9.87 -16.60
C ARG A 288 14.00 9.87 -15.07
N LEU A 289 13.58 8.77 -14.45
CA LEU A 289 13.55 8.61 -12.99
C LEU A 289 14.95 8.37 -12.44
N ALA A 290 15.74 7.52 -13.09
CA ALA A 290 17.11 7.22 -12.67
C ALA A 290 18.00 8.46 -12.65
N ASP A 291 17.86 9.36 -13.64
CA ASP A 291 18.55 10.67 -13.70
C ASP A 291 18.22 11.57 -12.49
N ARG A 292 17.09 11.31 -11.81
CA ARG A 292 16.64 12.00 -10.60
C ARG A 292 16.93 11.23 -9.33
N GLY A 293 17.61 10.07 -9.41
CA GLY A 293 17.86 9.20 -8.27
C GLY A 293 16.62 8.47 -7.73
N ILE A 294 15.57 8.31 -8.56
CA ILE A 294 14.31 7.70 -8.17
C ILE A 294 14.19 6.32 -8.82
N GLU A 295 13.79 5.33 -8.05
CA GLU A 295 13.61 3.95 -8.48
C GLU A 295 12.12 3.60 -8.69
N VAL A 296 11.87 2.46 -9.30
CA VAL A 296 10.55 1.80 -9.34
C VAL A 296 10.65 0.53 -8.52
N ALA A 297 9.78 0.38 -7.53
CA ALA A 297 9.75 -0.83 -6.72
C ALA A 297 9.35 -2.05 -7.56
N GLY A 298 9.91 -3.20 -7.23
CA GLY A 298 9.58 -4.48 -7.82
C GLY A 298 9.00 -5.44 -6.79
N ASP A 299 8.14 -6.34 -7.24
CA ASP A 299 7.62 -7.41 -6.40
C ASP A 299 8.79 -8.28 -5.90
N GLY A 300 8.81 -8.62 -4.62
CA GLY A 300 9.88 -9.36 -3.98
C GLY A 300 11.08 -8.52 -3.53
N MET A 301 11.11 -7.19 -3.78
CA MET A 301 12.20 -6.32 -3.32
C MET A 301 12.28 -6.29 -1.79
N VAL A 302 13.49 -6.44 -1.27
CA VAL A 302 13.81 -6.31 0.16
C VAL A 302 14.47 -4.96 0.41
N ILE A 303 14.04 -4.26 1.44
CA ILE A 303 14.60 -2.98 1.89
C ILE A 303 14.94 -3.13 3.36
N ASP A 304 16.21 -2.95 3.69
CA ASP A 304 16.74 -3.00 5.06
C ASP A 304 17.35 -1.64 5.40
N LEU A 305 16.89 -1.03 6.52
CA LEU A 305 17.22 0.33 6.96
C LEU A 305 17.78 0.33 8.39
#